data_a70d87943e07d14333cb8701506df231
#
_entry.id   a70d87943e07d14333cb8701506df231
#
_cell.length_a   1.000
_cell.length_b   1.000
_cell.length_c   1.000
_cell.angle_alpha   90.00
_cell.angle_beta   90.00
_cell.angle_gamma   90.00
#
_symmetry.space_group_name_H-M   'P 1'
#
loop_
_entity.id
_entity.type
_entity.pdbx_description
1 polymer ?
#
loop_
_entity_poly.entity_id
_entity_poly.type
_entity_poly.pdbx_seq_one_letter_code
_entity_poly.pdbx_strand_id
1 'polypeptide(L)'
;MNRRRVVPCLAAWLAFAACDESSAPLPDCPESVDVIVGAGLEPSFDWLPRCQAGSLRVEVRLSDGGSPPVWILQTVDFENRVVPPVRYGEIPQGTEVIGDRVPLATGSNYRVWLLAVFPRDDGSGVELRATGVAEFQR
;
A
#
# COMPACT_ATOMS: atom_id res chain seq x y z
N MET A 1 -58.28 -22.87 -44.54
CA MET A 1 -57.05 -23.57 -44.12
C MET A 1 -55.95 -22.55 -43.87
N ASN A 2 -55.82 -22.07 -42.62
CA ASN A 2 -54.80 -21.03 -42.27
C ASN A 2 -53.66 -21.71 -41.53
N ARG A 3 -52.51 -21.84 -42.18
CA ARG A 3 -51.29 -22.34 -41.56
C ARG A 3 -50.57 -21.18 -40.88
N ARG A 4 -50.66 -21.13 -39.55
CA ARG A 4 -49.84 -20.24 -38.71
C ARG A 4 -48.41 -20.79 -38.64
N ARG A 5 -47.49 -20.01 -39.18
CA ARG A 5 -46.03 -20.24 -39.02
C ARG A 5 -45.61 -19.80 -37.62
N VAL A 6 -45.17 -20.72 -36.83
CA VAL A 6 -44.54 -20.47 -35.54
C VAL A 6 -43.04 -20.19 -35.81
N VAL A 7 -42.61 -18.98 -35.51
CA VAL A 7 -41.17 -18.60 -35.54
C VAL A 7 -40.58 -18.94 -34.19
N PRO A 8 -39.57 -19.79 -34.11
CA PRO A 8 -38.88 -20.00 -32.83
C PRO A 8 -37.93 -18.82 -32.56
N CYS A 9 -38.17 -18.08 -31.45
CA CYS A 9 -37.20 -17.16 -30.88
C CYS A 9 -36.03 -17.94 -30.31
N LEU A 10 -34.88 -17.90 -31.01
CA LEU A 10 -33.60 -18.32 -30.47
C LEU A 10 -33.16 -17.27 -29.44
N ALA A 11 -33.33 -17.55 -28.15
CA ALA A 11 -32.74 -16.79 -27.07
C ALA A 11 -31.24 -17.09 -27.05
N ALA A 12 -30.43 -16.16 -27.54
CA ALA A 12 -28.98 -16.19 -27.38
C ALA A 12 -28.64 -15.85 -25.94
N TRP A 13 -28.24 -16.83 -25.17
CA TRP A 13 -27.65 -16.66 -23.86
C TRP A 13 -26.23 -16.17 -24.06
N LEU A 14 -26.02 -14.85 -23.94
CA LEU A 14 -24.69 -14.29 -23.73
C LEU A 14 -24.23 -14.65 -22.33
N ALA A 15 -23.46 -15.72 -22.22
CA ALA A 15 -22.69 -16.02 -21.04
C ALA A 15 -21.60 -14.93 -20.93
N PHE A 16 -21.84 -13.94 -20.06
CA PHE A 16 -20.76 -13.10 -19.57
C PHE A 16 -19.83 -14.01 -18.76
N ALA A 17 -18.74 -14.44 -19.38
CA ALA A 17 -17.59 -14.94 -18.64
C ALA A 17 -17.09 -13.76 -17.79
N ALA A 18 -17.50 -13.71 -16.53
CA ALA A 18 -16.80 -12.92 -15.53
C ALA A 18 -15.38 -13.47 -15.51
N CYS A 19 -14.43 -12.70 -16.06
CA CYS A 19 -13.03 -12.91 -15.78
C CYS A 19 -12.89 -12.71 -14.26
N ASP A 20 -12.86 -13.82 -13.53
CA ASP A 20 -12.31 -13.84 -12.20
C ASP A 20 -10.86 -13.39 -12.38
N GLU A 21 -10.59 -12.11 -12.08
CA GLU A 21 -9.22 -11.65 -11.86
C GLU A 21 -8.75 -12.48 -10.67
N SER A 22 -8.11 -13.58 -10.99
CA SER A 22 -7.39 -14.40 -10.03
C SER A 22 -6.44 -13.46 -9.31
N SER A 23 -6.80 -13.06 -8.10
CA SER A 23 -5.95 -12.24 -7.24
C SER A 23 -4.82 -13.11 -6.70
N ALA A 24 -3.89 -13.45 -7.59
CA ALA A 24 -2.64 -14.06 -7.17
C ALA A 24 -1.97 -13.11 -6.18
N PRO A 25 -1.42 -13.61 -5.08
CA PRO A 25 -0.70 -12.76 -4.15
C PRO A 25 0.43 -12.04 -4.89
N LEU A 26 0.63 -10.77 -4.55
CA LEU A 26 1.73 -9.99 -5.13
C LEU A 26 3.06 -10.64 -4.78
N PRO A 27 4.07 -10.54 -5.66
CA PRO A 27 5.42 -11.00 -5.35
C PRO A 27 6.03 -10.21 -4.20
N ASP A 28 7.03 -10.74 -3.53
CA ASP A 28 7.80 -10.01 -2.53
C ASP A 28 8.54 -8.82 -3.17
N CYS A 29 8.69 -7.73 -2.40
CA CYS A 29 9.34 -6.53 -2.89
C CYS A 29 10.86 -6.73 -3.10
N PRO A 30 11.44 -6.11 -4.15
CA PRO A 30 12.88 -6.02 -4.32
C PRO A 30 13.52 -5.15 -3.23
N GLU A 31 14.84 -5.07 -3.18
CA GLU A 31 15.59 -4.24 -2.22
C GLU A 31 15.25 -2.74 -2.33
N SER A 32 14.84 -2.30 -3.50
CA SER A 32 14.50 -0.89 -3.76
C SER A 32 13.22 -0.79 -4.56
N VAL A 33 12.38 0.17 -4.19
CA VAL A 33 11.11 0.50 -4.86
C VAL A 33 10.98 2.01 -5.06
N ASP A 34 10.28 2.41 -6.11
CA ASP A 34 9.91 3.79 -6.35
C ASP A 34 8.60 4.11 -5.64
N VAL A 35 8.62 5.07 -4.73
CA VAL A 35 7.44 5.48 -3.95
C VAL A 35 6.65 6.53 -4.70
N ILE A 36 5.36 6.31 -4.84
CA ILE A 36 4.40 7.22 -5.46
C ILE A 36 3.46 7.77 -4.38
N VAL A 37 3.37 9.09 -4.27
CA VAL A 37 2.55 9.76 -3.27
C VAL A 37 1.27 10.30 -3.91
N GLY A 38 0.13 9.88 -3.41
CA GLY A 38 -1.19 10.36 -3.82
C GLY A 38 -1.47 11.78 -3.35
N ALA A 39 -2.55 12.39 -3.83
CA ALA A 39 -2.96 13.75 -3.49
C ALA A 39 -3.72 13.82 -2.16
N GLY A 40 -3.94 15.05 -1.65
CA GLY A 40 -4.75 15.35 -0.47
C GLY A 40 -4.00 15.28 0.86
N LEU A 41 -4.66 15.71 1.95
CA LEU A 41 -4.08 15.76 3.30
C LEU A 41 -3.96 14.37 3.96
N GLU A 42 -4.60 13.36 3.39
CA GLU A 42 -4.44 11.96 3.76
C GLU A 42 -3.96 11.18 2.52
N PRO A 43 -2.69 11.39 2.09
CA PRO A 43 -2.19 10.79 0.88
C PRO A 43 -2.12 9.27 0.98
N SER A 44 -2.26 8.60 -0.16
CA SER A 44 -1.86 7.22 -0.30
C SER A 44 -0.38 7.14 -0.68
N PHE A 45 0.29 6.10 -0.19
CA PHE A 45 1.65 5.73 -0.56
C PHE A 45 1.58 4.43 -1.33
N ASP A 46 1.88 4.50 -2.61
CA ASP A 46 2.00 3.35 -3.50
C ASP A 46 3.48 3.14 -3.83
N TRP A 47 3.85 2.00 -4.39
CA TRP A 47 5.21 1.74 -4.83
C TRP A 47 5.27 0.83 -6.05
N LEU A 48 6.36 1.01 -6.83
CA LEU A 48 6.65 0.23 -8.02
C LEU A 48 8.03 -0.44 -7.91
N PRO A 49 8.17 -1.70 -8.37
CA PRO A 49 7.08 -2.54 -8.88
C PRO A 49 6.03 -2.82 -7.78
N ARG A 50 4.77 -3.07 -8.17
CA ARG A 50 3.75 -3.49 -7.20
C ARG A 50 4.13 -4.84 -6.61
N CYS A 51 4.32 -4.85 -5.31
CA CYS A 51 4.83 -5.99 -4.56
C CYS A 51 4.30 -5.95 -3.13
N GLN A 52 4.30 -7.08 -2.43
CA GLN A 52 3.98 -7.11 -1.01
C GLN A 52 5.27 -6.94 -0.19
N ALA A 53 5.27 -5.96 0.70
CA ALA A 53 6.39 -5.77 1.60
C ALA A 53 6.17 -6.57 2.89
N GLY A 54 7.10 -7.43 3.25
CA GLY A 54 7.14 -8.07 4.56
C GLY A 54 7.90 -7.20 5.56
N SER A 55 7.50 -7.21 6.83
CA SER A 55 8.20 -6.47 7.89
C SER A 55 8.50 -5.03 7.50
N LEU A 56 7.44 -4.27 7.22
CA LEU A 56 7.53 -2.90 6.71
C LEU A 56 7.30 -1.89 7.84
N ARG A 57 8.07 -0.82 7.80
CA ARG A 57 7.80 0.41 8.54
C ARG A 57 7.67 1.56 7.55
N VAL A 58 6.59 2.31 7.64
CA VAL A 58 6.36 3.55 6.88
C VAL A 58 6.53 4.72 7.85
N GLU A 59 7.44 5.61 7.55
CA GLU A 59 7.64 6.84 8.33
C GLU A 59 7.36 8.07 7.47
N VAL A 60 6.57 9.00 8.00
CA VAL A 60 6.38 10.33 7.41
C VAL A 60 6.97 11.38 8.34
N ARG A 61 7.83 12.24 7.80
CA ARG A 61 8.50 13.34 8.54
C ARG A 61 8.41 14.64 7.76
N LEU A 62 8.56 15.77 8.45
CA LEU A 62 8.90 17.03 7.80
C LEU A 62 10.28 16.91 7.11
N SER A 63 10.41 17.58 5.95
CA SER A 63 11.68 17.54 5.19
C SER A 63 12.80 18.41 5.78
N ASP A 64 12.60 18.97 6.97
CA ASP A 64 13.59 19.79 7.69
C ASP A 64 14.77 19.00 8.26
N GLY A 65 14.67 17.68 8.27
CA GLY A 65 15.72 16.75 8.70
C GLY A 65 15.90 16.63 10.22
N GLY A 66 15.20 17.43 11.04
CA GLY A 66 15.35 17.45 12.49
C GLY A 66 14.11 17.09 13.27
N SER A 67 12.95 17.24 12.69
CA SER A 67 11.68 16.95 13.35
C SER A 67 11.42 15.45 13.52
N PRO A 68 10.75 15.05 14.61
CA PRO A 68 10.32 13.65 14.79
C PRO A 68 9.32 13.26 13.69
N PRO A 69 9.12 11.95 13.46
CA PRO A 69 8.07 11.49 12.56
C PRO A 69 6.70 12.01 12.97
N VAL A 70 5.91 12.46 11.98
CA VAL A 70 4.52 12.87 12.16
C VAL A 70 3.56 11.69 12.06
N TRP A 71 4.04 10.57 11.53
CA TRP A 71 3.33 9.31 11.49
C TRP A 71 4.29 8.15 11.27
N ILE A 72 4.07 7.07 12.01
CA ILE A 72 4.79 5.81 11.85
C ILE A 72 3.77 4.69 11.81
N LEU A 73 3.78 3.91 10.75
CA LEU A 73 3.06 2.64 10.65
C LEU A 73 4.09 1.51 10.59
N GLN A 74 3.87 0.44 11.34
CA GLN A 74 4.78 -0.70 11.34
C GLN A 74 4.00 -2.01 11.37
N THR A 75 4.53 -3.07 10.74
CA THR A 75 4.02 -4.43 10.90
C THR A 75 4.23 -4.90 12.34
N VAL A 76 3.23 -5.59 12.90
CA VAL A 76 3.30 -6.09 14.31
C VAL A 76 4.24 -7.28 14.45
N ASP A 77 4.51 -8.01 13.37
CA ASP A 77 5.47 -9.10 13.32
C ASP A 77 6.18 -9.21 11.96
N PHE A 78 7.17 -10.11 11.86
CA PHE A 78 7.96 -10.28 10.64
C PHE A 78 7.27 -11.11 9.55
N GLU A 79 6.12 -11.71 9.83
CA GLU A 79 5.38 -12.55 8.88
C GLU A 79 4.30 -11.77 8.14
N ASN A 80 3.87 -10.63 8.70
CA ASN A 80 2.86 -9.78 8.08
C ASN A 80 3.35 -9.17 6.77
N ARG A 81 2.43 -9.07 5.83
CA ARG A 81 2.65 -8.48 4.50
C ARG A 81 1.79 -7.24 4.35
N VAL A 82 2.39 -6.18 3.85
CA VAL A 82 1.70 -4.93 3.52
C VAL A 82 1.65 -4.79 2.02
N VAL A 83 0.46 -4.56 1.50
CA VAL A 83 0.18 -4.39 0.08
C VAL A 83 -0.14 -2.92 -0.20
N PRO A 84 0.47 -2.31 -1.25
CA PRO A 84 0.14 -0.95 -1.62
C PRO A 84 -1.26 -0.85 -2.26
N PRO A 85 -1.91 0.31 -2.17
CA PRO A 85 -1.46 1.51 -1.48
C PRO A 85 -1.73 1.48 0.02
N VAL A 86 -0.88 2.15 0.80
CA VAL A 86 -1.11 2.45 2.22
C VAL A 86 -1.53 3.91 2.36
N ARG A 87 -2.63 4.19 3.05
CA ARG A 87 -3.11 5.56 3.23
C ARG A 87 -2.65 6.14 4.56
N TYR A 88 -2.26 7.42 4.54
CA TYR A 88 -1.91 8.17 5.75
C TYR A 88 -3.05 8.10 6.79
N GLY A 89 -2.74 7.61 7.98
CA GLY A 89 -3.71 7.46 9.06
C GLY A 89 -4.57 6.21 9.04
N GLU A 90 -4.51 5.38 8.02
CA GLU A 90 -5.11 4.03 8.04
C GLU A 90 -4.20 3.03 8.75
N ILE A 91 -4.81 1.99 9.31
CA ILE A 91 -4.11 0.89 9.98
C ILE A 91 -4.50 -0.41 9.26
N PRO A 92 -3.75 -0.83 8.23
CA PRO A 92 -3.96 -2.10 7.57
C PRO A 92 -3.87 -3.28 8.54
N GLN A 93 -4.52 -4.37 8.22
CA GLN A 93 -4.43 -5.59 9.01
C GLN A 93 -2.97 -6.03 9.19
N GLY A 94 -2.60 -6.42 10.40
CA GLY A 94 -1.24 -6.84 10.75
C GLY A 94 -0.26 -5.69 10.93
N THR A 95 -0.76 -4.45 11.06
CA THR A 95 0.06 -3.26 11.35
C THR A 95 -0.42 -2.53 12.59
N GLU A 96 0.41 -1.67 13.11
CA GLU A 96 0.12 -0.75 14.21
C GLU A 96 0.71 0.63 13.93
N VAL A 97 0.14 1.65 14.55
CA VAL A 97 0.70 3.02 14.55
C VAL A 97 1.54 3.20 15.79
N ILE A 98 2.77 3.67 15.62
CA ILE A 98 3.67 4.00 16.71
C ILE A 98 3.57 5.49 17.01
N GLY A 99 3.12 5.83 18.23
CA GLY A 99 2.89 7.20 18.63
C GLY A 99 1.59 7.79 18.06
N ASP A 100 1.48 9.11 18.12
CA ASP A 100 0.30 9.83 17.65
C ASP A 100 0.44 10.23 16.18
N ARG A 101 -0.67 10.16 15.44
CA ARG A 101 -0.75 10.73 14.11
C ARG A 101 -0.92 12.24 14.19
N VAL A 102 0.02 12.99 13.59
CA VAL A 102 -0.09 14.45 13.47
C VAL A 102 -0.71 14.81 12.11
N PRO A 103 -1.81 15.58 12.04
CA PRO A 103 -2.36 16.00 10.76
C PRO A 103 -1.33 16.73 9.89
N LEU A 104 -1.32 16.43 8.57
CA LEU A 104 -0.45 17.12 7.63
C LEU A 104 -0.93 18.55 7.41
N ALA A 105 0.00 19.51 7.41
CA ALA A 105 -0.29 20.92 7.22
C ALA A 105 -0.09 21.33 5.76
N THR A 106 -1.02 22.12 5.24
CA THR A 106 -0.91 22.71 3.90
C THR A 106 0.31 23.65 3.82
N GLY A 107 1.03 23.60 2.72
CA GLY A 107 2.24 24.39 2.49
C GLY A 107 3.53 23.74 3.03
N SER A 108 3.42 22.66 3.79
CA SER A 108 4.59 21.98 4.36
C SER A 108 5.15 20.92 3.43
N ASN A 109 6.47 20.74 3.48
CA ASN A 109 7.17 19.69 2.76
C ASN A 109 7.42 18.50 3.68
N TYR A 110 7.12 17.32 3.18
CA TYR A 110 7.27 16.06 3.89
C TYR A 110 8.12 15.09 3.10
N ARG A 111 8.66 14.12 3.81
CA ARG A 111 9.33 12.96 3.24
C ARG A 111 8.71 11.70 3.81
N VAL A 112 8.38 10.75 2.95
CA VAL A 112 7.97 9.40 3.32
C VAL A 112 9.11 8.44 3.08
N TRP A 113 9.33 7.54 4.05
CA TRP A 113 10.30 6.46 3.97
C TRP A 113 9.56 5.13 4.05
N LEU A 114 9.90 4.22 3.16
CA LEU A 114 9.59 2.81 3.30
C LEU A 114 10.85 2.12 3.82
N LEU A 115 10.74 1.51 4.99
CA LEU A 115 11.85 0.87 5.70
C LEU A 115 11.53 -0.61 5.87
N ALA A 116 12.36 -1.49 5.32
CA ALA A 116 12.32 -2.89 5.66
C ALA A 116 12.89 -3.08 7.08
N VAL A 117 12.23 -3.93 7.86
CA VAL A 117 12.58 -4.21 9.25
C VAL A 117 13.15 -5.61 9.34
N PHE A 118 14.37 -5.74 9.81
CA PHE A 118 15.07 -7.02 9.98
C PHE A 118 15.41 -7.25 11.44
N PRO A 119 15.20 -8.45 12.00
CA PRO A 119 15.73 -8.78 13.28
C PRO A 119 17.26 -8.79 13.22
N ARG A 120 17.92 -8.28 14.24
CA ARG A 120 19.36 -8.42 14.37
C ARG A 120 19.72 -9.82 14.82
N ASP A 121 20.81 -10.36 14.26
CA ASP A 121 21.26 -11.73 14.54
C ASP A 121 21.61 -11.95 16.02
N ASP A 122 22.02 -10.89 16.72
CA ASP A 122 22.36 -10.92 18.13
C ASP A 122 21.15 -10.78 19.09
N GLY A 123 19.94 -10.63 18.54
CA GLY A 123 18.71 -10.43 19.31
C GLY A 123 18.59 -9.06 20.00
N SER A 124 19.50 -8.11 19.73
CA SER A 124 19.53 -6.79 20.37
C SER A 124 18.48 -5.80 19.84
N GLY A 125 17.61 -6.22 18.93
CA GLY A 125 16.56 -5.38 18.35
C GLY A 125 16.41 -5.58 16.86
N VAL A 126 16.08 -4.49 16.14
CA VAL A 126 15.84 -4.51 14.70
C VAL A 126 16.81 -3.58 13.97
N GLU A 127 17.09 -3.93 12.73
CA GLU A 127 17.75 -3.08 11.74
C GLU A 127 16.69 -2.53 10.79
N LEU A 128 16.74 -1.23 10.50
CA LEU A 128 15.89 -0.58 9.51
C LEU A 128 16.72 -0.28 8.27
N ARG A 129 16.25 -0.74 7.11
CA ARG A 129 16.89 -0.48 5.83
C ARG A 129 15.92 0.25 4.92
N ALA A 130 16.30 1.42 4.43
CA ALA A 130 15.48 2.16 3.47
C ALA A 130 15.37 1.37 2.16
N THR A 131 14.14 1.11 1.75
CA THR A 131 13.79 0.45 0.48
C THR A 131 13.16 1.42 -0.52
N GLY A 132 12.57 2.51 -0.03
CA GLY A 132 12.00 3.57 -0.86
C GLY A 132 11.88 4.87 -0.11
N VAL A 133 11.93 5.98 -0.83
CA VAL A 133 11.76 7.34 -0.30
C VAL A 133 11.12 8.25 -1.34
N ALA A 134 10.22 9.13 -0.90
CA ALA A 134 9.69 10.20 -1.74
C ALA A 134 9.49 11.48 -0.93
N GLU A 135 9.67 12.63 -1.59
CA GLU A 135 9.31 13.93 -1.05
C GLU A 135 7.97 14.39 -1.63
N PHE A 136 7.20 15.09 -0.81
CA PHE A 136 5.91 15.62 -1.24
C PHE A 136 5.53 16.87 -0.44
N GLN A 137 4.72 17.73 -1.05
CA GLN A 137 4.19 18.95 -0.42
C GLN A 137 2.68 18.84 -0.21
N ARG A 138 2.18 19.47 0.83
CA ARG A 138 0.74 19.59 1.15
C ARG A 138 0.32 21.04 1.30
#